data_5eee04b26f63e3c42e965fad50a3edb0
#
_entry.id   5eee04b26f63e3c42e965fad50a3edb0
#
_cell.length_a   1.000
_cell.length_b   1.000
_cell.length_c   1.000
_cell.angle_alpha   90.00
_cell.angle_beta   90.00
_cell.angle_gamma   90.00
#
_symmetry.space_group_name_H-M   'P 1'
#
loop_
_entity.id
_entity.type
_entity.pdbx_description
1 polymer ?
#
loop_
_entity_poly.entity_id
_entity_poly.type
_entity_poly.pdbx_seq_one_letter_code
_entity_poly.pdbx_strand_id
1 'polypeptide(L)'
;TRKESSAASDVYKRQVIEGVMGLYDGLGGVREEGSSYHLAKVTKTPIILVVDAKGMGRSVIPLIAGFLAYDTEHLIRGVILNRMSKSYYEIIKPLIEAELQIRVLGYLAERQQLQIQSRHLGLHLPGEIKEIQRQLEVAAEELQKSVSIETIIQIAASAETIEIEKITETTEKITSTELITKPLIAVARDEAFCFYYEDNLLLLKEYGADIAYFSPLHDKELPEGSSGLLLGGGYPELYAKELEENTAMRKEIKAAVESGMPVVAECGGFLYLHTAIRDRDGHPYQMAGVLPAACQDTKKLVRFGYIELEEKESHFLEVGTRIKGHEFHYFDSEKNGEDCMAVKPITGRTYPCVIEKENVWMGFPHLYYPSNPSFADHFVKKAEQYLGGKYGEFLSFF
;
A
#
# COMPACT_ATOMS: atom_id res chain seq x y z
N THR A 1 18.37 -6.70 20.22
CA THR A 1 18.01 -6.14 18.89
C THR A 1 18.66 -6.93 17.74
N ARG A 2 19.99 -7.28 17.82
CA ARG A 2 20.62 -8.13 16.78
C ARG A 2 20.11 -9.58 16.75
N LYS A 3 19.59 -10.11 17.86
CA LYS A 3 19.03 -11.47 17.92
C LYS A 3 17.61 -11.53 17.32
N GLU A 4 16.84 -10.47 17.41
CA GLU A 4 15.46 -10.43 16.87
C GLU A 4 15.45 -10.28 15.35
N SER A 5 16.37 -9.50 14.77
CA SER A 5 16.50 -9.40 13.30
C SER A 5 17.02 -10.69 12.66
N SER A 6 17.88 -11.46 13.35
CA SER A 6 18.35 -12.77 12.85
C SER A 6 17.26 -13.84 12.97
N ALA A 7 16.42 -13.80 14.02
CA ALA A 7 15.29 -14.72 14.17
C ALA A 7 14.19 -14.43 13.14
N ALA A 8 13.91 -13.15 12.82
CA ALA A 8 12.97 -12.78 11.77
C ALA A 8 13.46 -13.23 10.38
N SER A 9 14.75 -13.09 10.07
CA SER A 9 15.32 -13.56 8.79
C SER A 9 15.29 -15.08 8.63
N ASP A 10 15.30 -15.83 9.74
CA ASP A 10 15.21 -17.31 9.72
C ASP A 10 13.75 -17.81 9.52
N VAL A 11 12.74 -17.01 9.87
CA VAL A 11 11.32 -17.33 9.67
C VAL A 11 10.91 -17.13 8.20
N TYR A 12 11.48 -16.14 7.50
CA TYR A 12 11.15 -15.81 6.11
C TYR A 12 12.17 -16.41 5.12
N LYS A 13 12.33 -17.73 5.13
CA LYS A 13 13.23 -18.40 4.16
C LYS A 13 12.70 -18.38 2.72
N ARG A 14 11.40 -18.14 2.51
CA ARG A 14 10.76 -18.04 1.20
C ARG A 14 9.55 -17.11 1.28
N GLN A 15 9.36 -16.33 0.22
CA GLN A 15 8.21 -15.47 0.04
C GLN A 15 7.38 -15.96 -1.17
N VAL A 16 6.06 -15.77 -1.08
CA VAL A 16 5.16 -15.86 -2.22
C VAL A 16 4.68 -14.46 -2.55
N ILE A 17 4.99 -13.99 -3.76
CA ILE A 17 4.57 -12.67 -4.24
C ILE A 17 3.36 -12.87 -5.13
N GLU A 18 2.25 -12.22 -4.80
CA GLU A 18 1.05 -12.21 -5.62
C GLU A 18 1.14 -11.12 -6.70
N GLY A 19 0.95 -11.49 -7.96
CA GLY A 19 0.76 -10.57 -9.06
C GLY A 19 -0.71 -10.16 -9.16
N VAL A 20 -1.06 -8.97 -8.71
CA VAL A 20 -2.46 -8.50 -8.60
C VAL A 20 -3.11 -8.24 -9.96
N MET A 21 -2.34 -7.76 -10.94
CA MET A 21 -2.81 -7.47 -12.30
C MET A 21 -2.42 -8.60 -13.27
N GLY A 22 -2.76 -8.47 -14.52
CA GLY A 22 -2.24 -9.37 -15.56
C GLY A 22 -0.70 -9.37 -15.54
N LEU A 23 -0.08 -10.52 -15.82
CA LEU A 23 1.37 -10.73 -15.66
C LEU A 23 2.22 -9.63 -16.30
N TYR A 24 1.84 -9.15 -17.49
CA TYR A 24 2.53 -8.12 -18.25
C TYR A 24 1.91 -6.72 -18.15
N ASP A 25 0.84 -6.57 -17.37
CA ASP A 25 0.12 -5.31 -17.23
C ASP A 25 0.86 -4.39 -16.24
N GLY A 26 1.68 -3.52 -16.76
CA GLY A 26 2.41 -2.52 -15.99
C GLY A 26 1.84 -1.12 -16.13
N LEU A 27 2.71 -0.12 -16.26
CA LEU A 27 2.31 1.28 -16.29
C LEU A 27 1.28 1.58 -17.39
N GLY A 28 0.11 2.03 -16.95
CA GLY A 28 -1.02 2.37 -17.82
C GLY A 28 -1.61 1.19 -18.60
N GLY A 29 -1.26 -0.05 -18.27
CA GLY A 29 -1.68 -1.25 -18.99
C GLY A 29 -1.06 -1.39 -20.40
N VAL A 30 -0.04 -0.59 -20.72
CA VAL A 30 0.60 -0.57 -22.05
C VAL A 30 2.11 -0.76 -22.00
N ARG A 31 2.72 -0.66 -20.82
CA ARG A 31 4.15 -0.90 -20.60
C ARG A 31 4.36 -2.08 -19.68
N GLU A 32 5.50 -2.75 -19.84
CA GLU A 32 5.91 -3.85 -18.94
C GLU A 32 6.39 -3.32 -17.58
N GLU A 33 6.98 -2.12 -17.56
CA GLU A 33 7.49 -1.52 -16.31
C GLU A 33 6.38 -1.38 -15.27
N GLY A 34 6.65 -1.84 -14.06
CA GLY A 34 5.69 -1.88 -12.95
C GLY A 34 4.73 -3.07 -13.00
N SER A 35 4.87 -4.00 -13.98
CA SER A 35 4.13 -5.26 -14.01
C SER A 35 4.70 -6.30 -13.03
N SER A 36 3.94 -7.36 -12.79
CA SER A 36 4.42 -8.51 -12.02
C SER A 36 5.60 -9.19 -12.71
N TYR A 37 5.61 -9.22 -14.04
CA TYR A 37 6.74 -9.75 -14.82
C TYR A 37 8.01 -8.89 -14.66
N HIS A 38 7.87 -7.56 -14.71
CA HIS A 38 8.98 -6.66 -14.47
C HIS A 38 9.59 -6.83 -13.08
N LEU A 39 8.76 -6.98 -12.05
CA LEU A 39 9.24 -7.27 -10.70
C LEU A 39 10.00 -8.60 -10.66
N ALA A 40 9.44 -9.66 -11.23
CA ALA A 40 10.08 -10.96 -11.29
C ALA A 40 11.43 -10.92 -12.02
N LYS A 41 11.53 -10.13 -13.12
CA LYS A 41 12.75 -9.92 -13.89
C LYS A 41 13.84 -9.20 -13.07
N VAL A 42 13.49 -8.12 -12.38
CA VAL A 42 14.42 -7.36 -11.53
C VAL A 42 14.92 -8.21 -10.35
N THR A 43 14.02 -8.99 -9.75
CA THR A 43 14.34 -9.85 -8.60
C THR A 43 14.80 -11.24 -8.99
N LYS A 44 14.85 -11.57 -10.29
CA LYS A 44 15.18 -12.90 -10.83
C LYS A 44 14.35 -14.02 -10.19
N THR A 45 13.11 -13.71 -9.87
CA THR A 45 12.19 -14.61 -9.18
C THR A 45 11.46 -15.51 -10.16
N PRO A 46 11.44 -16.85 -9.98
CA PRO A 46 10.68 -17.74 -10.85
C PRO A 46 9.19 -17.51 -10.70
N ILE A 47 8.47 -17.60 -11.84
CA ILE A 47 7.04 -17.35 -11.93
C ILE A 47 6.28 -18.68 -12.02
N ILE A 48 5.18 -18.80 -11.27
CA ILE A 48 4.15 -19.81 -11.46
C ILE A 48 2.94 -19.12 -12.06
N LEU A 49 2.62 -19.44 -13.30
CA LEU A 49 1.50 -18.85 -14.02
C LEU A 49 0.21 -19.54 -13.60
N VAL A 50 -0.72 -18.80 -13.01
CA VAL A 50 -2.07 -19.30 -12.70
C VAL A 50 -3.00 -18.89 -13.84
N VAL A 51 -3.53 -19.88 -14.57
CA VAL A 51 -4.38 -19.67 -15.74
C VAL A 51 -5.83 -19.99 -15.39
N ASP A 52 -6.72 -19.03 -15.63
CA ASP A 52 -8.14 -19.29 -15.55
C ASP A 52 -8.60 -20.18 -16.72
N ALA A 53 -8.89 -21.42 -16.42
CA ALA A 53 -9.25 -22.45 -17.40
C ALA A 53 -10.75 -22.77 -17.42
N LYS A 54 -11.60 -21.92 -16.82
CA LYS A 54 -13.05 -22.15 -16.77
C LYS A 54 -13.65 -22.27 -18.16
N GLY A 55 -14.27 -23.40 -18.44
CA GLY A 55 -14.90 -23.67 -19.72
C GLY A 55 -13.94 -23.82 -20.91
N MET A 56 -12.64 -23.84 -20.66
CA MET A 56 -11.64 -24.01 -21.71
C MET A 56 -11.38 -25.51 -21.99
N GLY A 57 -11.31 -25.83 -23.27
CA GLY A 57 -10.77 -27.09 -23.78
C GLY A 57 -9.28 -26.89 -24.18
N ARG A 58 -8.93 -27.47 -25.33
CA ARG A 58 -7.58 -27.38 -25.92
C ARG A 58 -7.09 -25.92 -26.10
N SER A 59 -7.99 -24.94 -26.15
CA SER A 59 -7.65 -23.53 -26.27
C SER A 59 -6.81 -22.96 -25.11
N VAL A 60 -6.70 -23.68 -23.99
CA VAL A 60 -5.78 -23.32 -22.90
C VAL A 60 -4.31 -23.44 -23.33
N ILE A 61 -4.00 -24.34 -24.28
CA ILE A 61 -2.61 -24.53 -24.78
C ILE A 61 -2.09 -23.28 -25.48
N PRO A 62 -2.73 -22.74 -26.54
CA PRO A 62 -2.29 -21.52 -27.17
C PRO A 62 -2.32 -20.29 -26.25
N LEU A 63 -3.20 -20.25 -25.25
CA LEU A 63 -3.18 -19.20 -24.24
C LEU A 63 -1.88 -19.24 -23.44
N ILE A 64 -1.50 -20.41 -22.91
CA ILE A 64 -0.22 -20.58 -22.19
C ILE A 64 0.96 -20.33 -23.11
N ALA A 65 0.91 -20.82 -24.34
CA ALA A 65 1.98 -20.59 -25.35
C ALA A 65 2.22 -19.10 -25.60
N GLY A 66 1.17 -18.27 -25.62
CA GLY A 66 1.26 -16.84 -25.72
C GLY A 66 2.05 -16.22 -24.57
N PHE A 67 1.76 -16.61 -23.32
CA PHE A 67 2.53 -16.14 -22.15
C PHE A 67 4.00 -16.57 -22.21
N LEU A 68 4.27 -17.81 -22.61
CA LEU A 68 5.65 -18.32 -22.76
C LEU A 68 6.41 -17.63 -23.89
N ALA A 69 5.73 -17.25 -24.96
CA ALA A 69 6.37 -16.52 -26.07
C ALA A 69 6.77 -15.07 -25.69
N TYR A 70 6.08 -14.47 -24.72
CA TYR A 70 6.42 -13.16 -24.15
C TYR A 70 7.48 -13.24 -23.05
N ASP A 71 7.71 -14.41 -22.46
CA ASP A 71 8.66 -14.67 -21.37
C ASP A 71 10.10 -14.76 -21.94
N THR A 72 10.68 -13.62 -22.26
CA THR A 72 12.04 -13.55 -22.86
C THR A 72 13.15 -13.97 -21.90
N GLU A 73 12.93 -13.87 -20.61
CA GLU A 73 13.89 -14.26 -19.56
C GLU A 73 13.65 -15.70 -19.06
N HIS A 74 12.66 -16.39 -19.61
CA HIS A 74 12.30 -17.76 -19.21
C HIS A 74 12.03 -17.90 -17.70
N LEU A 75 11.35 -16.94 -17.10
CA LEU A 75 11.01 -16.93 -15.69
C LEU A 75 9.81 -17.79 -15.34
N ILE A 76 8.90 -18.06 -16.29
CA ILE A 76 7.75 -18.95 -16.08
C ILE A 76 8.24 -20.39 -15.98
N ARG A 77 8.15 -20.99 -14.79
CA ARG A 77 8.68 -22.32 -14.47
C ARG A 77 7.61 -23.38 -14.29
N GLY A 78 6.35 -22.96 -14.22
CA GLY A 78 5.22 -23.88 -14.06
C GLY A 78 3.89 -23.19 -14.22
N VAL A 79 2.84 -24.01 -14.42
CA VAL A 79 1.47 -23.56 -14.64
C VAL A 79 0.53 -24.25 -13.67
N ILE A 80 -0.44 -23.52 -13.13
CA ILE A 80 -1.58 -24.05 -12.37
C ILE A 80 -2.84 -23.71 -13.16
N LEU A 81 -3.72 -24.71 -13.36
CA LEU A 81 -4.98 -24.55 -14.08
C LEU A 81 -6.11 -24.26 -13.07
N ASN A 82 -6.52 -23.02 -12.96
CA ASN A 82 -7.59 -22.61 -12.05
C ASN A 82 -8.97 -22.83 -12.68
N ARG A 83 -9.96 -23.17 -11.87
CA ARG A 83 -11.35 -23.46 -12.23
C ARG A 83 -11.51 -24.61 -13.24
N MET A 84 -10.65 -25.62 -13.13
CA MET A 84 -10.66 -26.83 -13.99
C MET A 84 -11.11 -28.07 -13.21
N SER A 85 -11.91 -28.95 -13.83
CA SER A 85 -12.28 -30.21 -13.22
C SER A 85 -11.13 -31.23 -13.25
N LYS A 86 -11.10 -32.15 -12.27
CA LYS A 86 -10.11 -33.22 -12.21
C LYS A 86 -10.06 -34.05 -13.47
N SER A 87 -11.22 -34.49 -13.94
CA SER A 87 -11.31 -35.38 -15.12
C SER A 87 -10.73 -34.72 -16.37
N TYR A 88 -10.94 -33.43 -16.55
CA TYR A 88 -10.40 -32.72 -17.71
C TYR A 88 -8.91 -32.40 -17.55
N TYR A 89 -8.47 -32.09 -16.33
CA TYR A 89 -7.06 -31.90 -16.02
C TYR A 89 -6.21 -33.11 -16.40
N GLU A 90 -6.67 -34.31 -16.08
CA GLU A 90 -5.95 -35.56 -16.41
C GLU A 90 -5.75 -35.78 -17.93
N ILE A 91 -6.65 -35.22 -18.73
CA ILE A 91 -6.58 -35.27 -20.21
C ILE A 91 -5.66 -34.17 -20.75
N ILE A 92 -5.78 -32.94 -20.26
CA ILE A 92 -5.13 -31.80 -20.89
C ILE A 92 -3.68 -31.60 -20.42
N LYS A 93 -3.35 -31.99 -19.18
CA LYS A 93 -2.00 -31.90 -18.62
C LYS A 93 -0.93 -32.51 -19.53
N PRO A 94 -1.00 -33.80 -19.93
CA PRO A 94 0.05 -34.39 -20.75
C PRO A 94 0.20 -33.71 -22.11
N LEU A 95 -0.87 -33.14 -22.68
CA LEU A 95 -0.80 -32.36 -23.90
C LEU A 95 -0.05 -31.04 -23.73
N ILE A 96 -0.34 -30.30 -22.65
CA ILE A 96 0.37 -29.05 -22.33
C ILE A 96 1.86 -29.33 -22.14
N GLU A 97 2.20 -30.34 -21.33
CA GLU A 97 3.59 -30.68 -21.03
C GLU A 97 4.36 -31.14 -22.28
N ALA A 98 3.70 -31.93 -23.18
CA ALA A 98 4.32 -32.38 -24.40
C ALA A 98 4.53 -31.27 -25.45
N GLU A 99 3.55 -30.39 -25.61
CA GLU A 99 3.56 -29.37 -26.67
C GLU A 99 4.35 -28.12 -26.25
N LEU A 100 4.32 -27.75 -24.99
CA LEU A 100 4.90 -26.48 -24.50
C LEU A 100 6.18 -26.66 -23.68
N GLN A 101 6.55 -27.89 -23.33
CA GLN A 101 7.74 -28.20 -22.51
C GLN A 101 7.74 -27.47 -21.15
N ILE A 102 6.54 -27.18 -20.60
CA ILE A 102 6.32 -26.53 -19.32
C ILE A 102 5.65 -27.47 -18.32
N ARG A 103 6.03 -27.42 -17.05
CA ARG A 103 5.44 -28.26 -16.01
C ARG A 103 4.05 -27.76 -15.64
N VAL A 104 3.05 -28.66 -15.62
CA VAL A 104 1.73 -28.37 -15.06
C VAL A 104 1.70 -28.86 -13.62
N LEU A 105 1.74 -27.91 -12.69
CA LEU A 105 1.92 -28.15 -11.24
C LEU A 105 0.65 -28.64 -10.55
N GLY A 106 -0.49 -28.43 -11.18
CA GLY A 106 -1.76 -28.85 -10.62
C GLY A 106 -2.95 -28.08 -11.17
N TYR A 107 -4.08 -28.27 -10.52
CA TYR A 107 -5.33 -27.60 -10.83
C TYR A 107 -6.10 -27.25 -9.57
N LEU A 108 -7.04 -26.30 -9.68
CA LEU A 108 -8.03 -26.00 -8.66
C LEU A 108 -9.42 -26.09 -9.29
N ALA A 109 -10.31 -26.86 -8.67
CA ALA A 109 -11.71 -26.89 -9.06
C ALA A 109 -12.44 -25.63 -8.56
N GLU A 110 -13.45 -25.20 -9.31
CA GLU A 110 -14.31 -24.10 -8.85
C GLU A 110 -15.06 -24.50 -7.57
N ARG A 111 -14.96 -23.69 -6.53
CA ARG A 111 -15.58 -23.89 -5.22
C ARG A 111 -16.27 -22.60 -4.77
N GLN A 112 -17.58 -22.65 -4.52
CA GLN A 112 -18.32 -21.50 -4.00
C GLN A 112 -17.78 -21.01 -2.63
N GLN A 113 -17.31 -21.93 -1.80
CA GLN A 113 -16.76 -21.65 -0.48
C GLN A 113 -15.47 -20.84 -0.51
N LEU A 114 -14.76 -20.80 -1.66
CA LEU A 114 -13.52 -20.05 -1.85
C LEU A 114 -13.74 -18.71 -2.54
N GLN A 115 -14.99 -18.33 -2.80
CA GLN A 115 -15.29 -17.03 -3.38
C GLN A 115 -15.26 -15.94 -2.31
N ILE A 116 -14.35 -14.99 -2.46
CA ILE A 116 -14.29 -13.78 -1.66
C ILE A 116 -15.09 -12.69 -2.41
N GLN A 117 -16.01 -12.06 -1.69
CA GLN A 117 -16.78 -10.96 -2.26
C GLN A 117 -15.87 -9.74 -2.50
N SER A 118 -16.04 -9.09 -3.64
CA SER A 118 -15.32 -7.85 -3.95
C SER A 118 -16.19 -6.64 -3.61
N ARG A 119 -15.52 -5.54 -3.26
CA ARG A 119 -16.10 -4.19 -3.11
C ARG A 119 -15.84 -3.36 -4.37
N HIS A 120 -16.39 -2.15 -4.38
CA HIS A 120 -16.10 -1.18 -5.45
C HIS A 120 -14.61 -0.83 -5.55
N LEU A 121 -13.87 -0.89 -4.44
CA LEU A 121 -12.44 -0.59 -4.31
C LEU A 121 -11.61 -1.83 -3.90
N GLY A 122 -11.89 -2.98 -4.47
CA GLY A 122 -11.13 -4.19 -4.18
C GLY A 122 -11.88 -5.20 -3.32
N LEU A 123 -11.15 -6.04 -2.59
CA LEU A 123 -11.71 -7.08 -1.73
C LEU A 123 -12.06 -6.52 -0.34
N HIS A 124 -12.92 -7.23 0.38
CA HIS A 124 -13.12 -6.99 1.80
C HIS A 124 -11.81 -7.16 2.57
N LEU A 125 -11.60 -6.35 3.61
CA LEU A 125 -10.46 -6.53 4.50
C LEU A 125 -10.56 -7.87 5.24
N PRO A 126 -9.43 -8.54 5.53
CA PRO A 126 -9.45 -9.83 6.22
C PRO A 126 -10.23 -9.83 7.53
N GLY A 127 -10.16 -8.75 8.31
CA GLY A 127 -10.90 -8.59 9.57
C GLY A 127 -12.42 -8.48 9.43
N GLU A 128 -12.91 -8.15 8.23
CA GLU A 128 -14.35 -8.01 7.94
C GLU A 128 -14.99 -9.32 7.46
N ILE A 129 -14.18 -10.28 7.02
CA ILE A 129 -14.67 -11.56 6.50
C ILE A 129 -14.85 -12.53 7.66
N LYS A 130 -16.11 -12.74 8.05
CA LYS A 130 -16.43 -13.81 9.01
C LYS A 130 -15.95 -15.13 8.43
N GLU A 131 -15.29 -15.95 9.24
CA GLU A 131 -14.76 -17.26 8.85
C GLU A 131 -13.62 -17.26 7.80
N ILE A 132 -12.90 -16.13 7.58
CA ILE A 132 -11.77 -16.10 6.64
C ILE A 132 -10.75 -17.21 6.94
N GLN A 133 -10.49 -17.48 8.23
CA GLN A 133 -9.57 -18.54 8.64
C GLN A 133 -10.02 -19.90 8.14
N ARG A 134 -11.32 -20.21 8.24
CA ARG A 134 -11.89 -21.46 7.72
C ARG A 134 -11.82 -21.55 6.19
N GLN A 135 -12.04 -20.44 5.50
CA GLN A 135 -11.89 -20.39 4.04
C GLN A 135 -10.45 -20.67 3.63
N LEU A 136 -9.47 -20.13 4.34
CA LEU A 136 -8.05 -20.37 4.10
C LEU A 136 -7.67 -21.84 4.38
N GLU A 137 -8.20 -22.45 5.43
CA GLU A 137 -8.01 -23.88 5.72
C GLU A 137 -8.56 -24.77 4.59
N VAL A 138 -9.77 -24.49 4.13
CA VAL A 138 -10.39 -25.22 2.98
C VAL A 138 -9.56 -25.02 1.71
N ALA A 139 -9.07 -23.80 1.45
CA ALA A 139 -8.21 -23.53 0.30
C ALA A 139 -6.89 -24.31 0.38
N ALA A 140 -6.27 -24.35 1.55
CA ALA A 140 -5.04 -25.10 1.79
C ALA A 140 -5.21 -26.60 1.59
N GLU A 141 -6.31 -27.18 2.10
CA GLU A 141 -6.64 -28.58 1.89
C GLU A 141 -6.86 -28.94 0.40
N GLU A 142 -7.55 -28.09 -0.35
CA GLU A 142 -7.77 -28.31 -1.78
C GLU A 142 -6.46 -28.20 -2.58
N LEU A 143 -5.61 -27.21 -2.23
CA LEU A 143 -4.28 -27.08 -2.82
C LEU A 143 -3.41 -28.32 -2.59
N GLN A 144 -3.36 -28.83 -1.37
CA GLN A 144 -2.58 -30.05 -1.03
C GLN A 144 -3.03 -31.27 -1.81
N LYS A 145 -4.31 -31.37 -2.16
CA LYS A 145 -4.87 -32.54 -2.91
C LYS A 145 -4.58 -32.50 -4.40
N SER A 146 -4.43 -31.31 -4.97
CA SER A 146 -4.47 -31.12 -6.43
C SER A 146 -3.28 -30.37 -7.02
N VAL A 147 -2.42 -29.80 -6.19
CA VAL A 147 -1.23 -29.03 -6.60
C VAL A 147 0.03 -29.63 -5.97
N SER A 148 1.09 -29.77 -6.76
CA SER A 148 2.39 -30.27 -6.28
C SER A 148 3.15 -29.16 -5.53
N ILE A 149 2.88 -29.03 -4.23
CA ILE A 149 3.54 -28.05 -3.35
C ILE A 149 5.06 -28.30 -3.31
N GLU A 150 5.46 -29.57 -3.31
CA GLU A 150 6.89 -29.93 -3.33
C GLU A 150 7.61 -29.39 -4.58
N THR A 151 6.99 -29.49 -5.75
CA THR A 151 7.56 -28.93 -6.99
C THR A 151 7.61 -27.41 -6.95
N ILE A 152 6.62 -26.75 -6.35
CA ILE A 152 6.62 -25.31 -6.13
C ILE A 152 7.81 -24.89 -5.24
N ILE A 153 8.07 -25.63 -4.16
CA ILE A 153 9.21 -25.39 -3.28
C ILE A 153 10.53 -25.58 -4.03
N GLN A 154 10.64 -26.61 -4.89
CA GLN A 154 11.83 -26.82 -5.71
C GLN A 154 12.04 -25.67 -6.70
N ILE A 155 10.98 -25.18 -7.35
CA ILE A 155 11.05 -23.99 -8.21
C ILE A 155 11.50 -22.77 -7.43
N ALA A 156 10.92 -22.53 -6.26
CA ALA A 156 11.33 -21.42 -5.40
C ALA A 156 12.79 -21.51 -4.95
N ALA A 157 13.29 -22.74 -4.72
CA ALA A 157 14.70 -22.97 -4.35
C ALA A 157 15.67 -22.72 -5.52
N SER A 158 15.20 -22.66 -6.75
CA SER A 158 16.00 -22.34 -7.93
C SER A 158 16.16 -20.83 -8.19
N ALA A 159 15.53 -19.97 -7.37
CA ALA A 159 15.71 -18.52 -7.48
C ALA A 159 17.17 -18.14 -7.24
N GLU A 160 17.66 -17.20 -8.03
CA GLU A 160 19.00 -16.66 -7.85
C GLU A 160 19.08 -15.80 -6.57
N THR A 161 20.24 -15.77 -5.94
CA THR A 161 20.48 -14.86 -4.82
C THR A 161 20.61 -13.43 -5.35
N ILE A 162 19.83 -12.52 -4.80
CA ILE A 162 19.96 -11.10 -5.10
C ILE A 162 21.14 -10.55 -4.29
N GLU A 163 22.19 -10.11 -4.96
CA GLU A 163 23.23 -9.30 -4.32
C GLU A 163 22.69 -7.89 -4.12
N ILE A 164 22.36 -7.56 -2.89
CA ILE A 164 22.01 -6.18 -2.52
C ILE A 164 23.35 -5.47 -2.35
N GLU A 165 23.69 -4.57 -3.29
CA GLU A 165 24.74 -3.60 -3.04
C GLU A 165 24.37 -2.90 -1.72
N LYS A 166 25.22 -3.04 -0.72
CA LYS A 166 25.07 -2.25 0.50
C LYS A 166 25.14 -0.79 0.06
N ILE A 167 23.99 -0.13 0.03
CA ILE A 167 23.95 1.32 -0.01
C ILE A 167 24.79 1.71 1.21
N THR A 168 26.00 2.19 0.93
CA THR A 168 26.89 2.69 1.98
C THR A 168 26.10 3.78 2.68
N GLU A 169 25.69 3.48 3.90
CA GLU A 169 25.04 4.41 4.78
C GLU A 169 25.97 5.66 4.90
N THR A 170 25.70 6.66 4.09
CA THR A 170 26.13 8.02 4.40
C THR A 170 25.16 8.61 5.43
N THR A 171 24.82 7.84 6.44
CA THR A 171 24.40 8.38 7.70
C THR A 171 25.65 8.83 8.41
N GLU A 172 25.98 10.11 8.31
CA GLU A 172 26.81 10.75 9.33
C GLU A 172 26.18 10.37 10.66
N LYS A 173 26.86 9.46 11.38
CA LYS A 173 26.50 9.15 12.77
C LYS A 173 26.54 10.46 13.53
N ILE A 174 25.38 11.03 13.80
CA ILE A 174 25.26 12.11 14.77
C ILE A 174 25.66 11.51 16.11
N THR A 175 26.93 11.62 16.43
CA THR A 175 27.48 11.36 17.75
C THR A 175 27.21 12.59 18.61
N SER A 176 25.96 12.83 18.97
CA SER A 176 25.59 13.75 20.02
C SER A 176 25.06 12.97 21.20
N THR A 177 25.81 12.97 22.27
CA THR A 177 25.52 12.40 23.58
C THR A 177 24.57 13.35 24.34
N GLU A 178 23.42 13.62 23.76
CA GLU A 178 22.31 14.25 24.47
C GLU A 178 21.14 13.29 24.46
N LEU A 179 20.44 13.17 25.57
CA LEU A 179 19.17 12.47 25.74
C LEU A 179 18.11 13.19 24.88
N ILE A 180 18.24 13.11 23.56
CA ILE A 180 17.24 13.64 22.65
C ILE A 180 16.08 12.65 22.67
N THR A 181 14.97 13.04 23.28
CA THR A 181 13.70 12.33 23.11
C THR A 181 13.38 12.30 21.64
N LYS A 182 13.28 11.10 21.07
CA LYS A 182 12.93 10.92 19.65
C LYS A 182 11.54 11.46 19.39
N PRO A 183 11.29 12.06 18.22
CA PRO A 183 9.95 12.46 17.84
C PRO A 183 9.05 11.23 17.72
N LEU A 184 7.84 11.31 18.28
CA LEU A 184 6.84 10.26 18.21
C LEU A 184 5.82 10.62 17.13
N ILE A 185 5.78 9.83 16.05
CA ILE A 185 4.76 9.98 15.01
C ILE A 185 3.58 9.06 15.34
N ALA A 186 2.42 9.68 15.62
CA ALA A 186 1.16 8.97 15.77
C ALA A 186 0.61 8.58 14.40
N VAL A 187 0.39 7.28 14.17
CA VAL A 187 -0.09 6.72 12.90
C VAL A 187 -1.49 6.18 13.11
N ALA A 188 -2.46 6.71 12.38
CA ALA A 188 -3.84 6.20 12.41
C ALA A 188 -3.89 4.78 11.84
N ARG A 189 -4.41 3.82 12.60
CA ARG A 189 -4.47 2.43 12.13
C ARG A 189 -5.64 1.70 12.75
N ASP A 190 -6.69 1.53 11.96
CA ASP A 190 -7.89 0.77 12.27
C ASP A 190 -8.60 0.34 10.98
N GLU A 191 -9.87 -0.03 11.07
CA GLU A 191 -10.67 -0.48 9.92
C GLU A 191 -10.91 0.62 8.89
N ALA A 192 -10.90 1.89 9.31
CA ALA A 192 -11.07 3.05 8.43
C ALA A 192 -9.74 3.53 7.83
N PHE A 193 -8.60 3.29 8.49
CA PHE A 193 -7.27 3.75 8.10
C PHE A 193 -6.29 2.57 8.08
N CYS A 194 -6.12 1.94 6.91
CA CYS A 194 -5.39 0.67 6.81
C CYS A 194 -4.38 0.61 5.65
N PHE A 195 -4.28 1.64 4.81
CA PHE A 195 -3.38 1.63 3.66
C PHE A 195 -2.09 2.37 3.95
N TYR A 196 -1.05 1.60 4.20
CA TYR A 196 0.30 2.09 4.44
C TYR A 196 1.30 1.22 3.68
N TYR A 197 2.31 1.86 3.09
CA TYR A 197 3.52 1.16 2.72
C TYR A 197 4.37 0.96 3.97
N GLU A 198 4.69 -0.29 4.29
CA GLU A 198 5.58 -0.60 5.43
C GLU A 198 6.95 0.06 5.24
N ASP A 199 7.44 0.14 4.00
CA ASP A 199 8.68 0.83 3.66
C ASP A 199 8.68 2.30 4.08
N ASN A 200 7.53 3.00 3.95
CA ASN A 200 7.39 4.38 4.42
C ASN A 200 7.58 4.47 5.94
N LEU A 201 6.94 3.54 6.68
CA LEU A 201 7.04 3.51 8.15
C LEU A 201 8.44 3.14 8.62
N LEU A 202 9.10 2.20 7.92
CA LEU A 202 10.50 1.85 8.19
C LEU A 202 11.41 3.04 7.95
N LEU A 203 11.22 3.76 6.85
CA LEU A 203 12.03 4.94 6.52
C LEU A 203 11.90 6.06 7.57
N LEU A 204 10.69 6.32 8.09
CA LEU A 204 10.50 7.26 9.19
C LEU A 204 11.31 6.85 10.44
N LYS A 205 11.33 5.54 10.75
CA LYS A 205 12.13 5.02 11.87
C LYS A 205 13.64 5.12 11.60
N GLU A 206 14.08 4.91 10.37
CA GLU A 206 15.48 5.09 9.96
C GLU A 206 15.95 6.53 10.14
N TYR A 207 15.07 7.51 9.88
CA TYR A 207 15.33 8.93 10.15
C TYR A 207 15.16 9.34 11.62
N GLY A 208 14.92 8.39 12.52
CA GLY A 208 14.99 8.60 13.97
C GLY A 208 13.64 8.75 14.67
N ALA A 209 12.52 8.67 13.98
CA ALA A 209 11.21 8.72 14.61
C ALA A 209 10.86 7.39 15.31
N ASP A 210 10.16 7.48 16.43
CA ASP A 210 9.37 6.38 16.97
C ASP A 210 7.94 6.45 16.42
N ILE A 211 7.26 5.30 16.34
CA ILE A 211 5.90 5.19 15.82
C ILE A 211 4.99 4.62 16.89
N ALA A 212 3.87 5.28 17.14
CA ALA A 212 2.76 4.75 17.93
C ALA A 212 1.49 4.72 17.06
N TYR A 213 0.76 3.61 17.13
CA TYR A 213 -0.52 3.48 16.44
C TYR A 213 -1.66 3.94 17.33
N PHE A 214 -2.67 4.55 16.71
CA PHE A 214 -3.93 4.89 17.36
C PHE A 214 -5.09 4.66 16.41
N SER A 215 -6.29 4.54 16.97
CA SER A 215 -7.52 4.32 16.20
C SER A 215 -8.41 5.56 16.21
N PRO A 216 -8.58 6.26 15.09
CA PRO A 216 -9.60 7.30 14.99
C PRO A 216 -11.03 6.84 15.31
N LEU A 217 -11.33 5.56 15.11
CA LEU A 217 -12.63 4.98 15.44
C LEU A 217 -12.82 4.71 16.95
N HIS A 218 -11.79 4.18 17.62
CA HIS A 218 -11.96 3.57 18.95
C HIS A 218 -11.28 4.36 20.07
N ASP A 219 -10.18 5.06 19.80
CA ASP A 219 -9.46 5.87 20.78
C ASP A 219 -10.10 7.24 20.96
N LYS A 220 -9.86 7.88 22.11
CA LYS A 220 -10.39 9.20 22.44
C LYS A 220 -9.34 10.30 22.39
N GLU A 221 -8.06 9.92 22.45
CA GLU A 221 -6.90 10.80 22.53
C GLU A 221 -5.76 10.26 21.65
N LEU A 222 -4.87 11.13 21.22
CA LEU A 222 -3.64 10.73 20.54
C LEU A 222 -2.66 10.08 21.54
N PRO A 223 -1.74 9.21 21.10
CA PRO A 223 -0.69 8.68 21.96
C PRO A 223 0.07 9.81 22.67
N GLU A 224 0.30 9.65 23.97
CA GLU A 224 1.02 10.64 24.77
C GLU A 224 2.43 10.90 24.21
N GLY A 225 2.83 12.17 24.15
CA GLY A 225 4.11 12.56 23.59
C GLY A 225 4.15 12.66 22.06
N SER A 226 3.03 12.50 21.38
CA SER A 226 2.97 12.67 19.92
C SER A 226 3.47 14.05 19.49
N SER A 227 4.33 14.06 18.48
CA SER A 227 4.94 15.24 17.88
C SER A 227 4.78 15.31 16.36
N GLY A 228 4.22 14.27 15.74
CA GLY A 228 3.83 14.22 14.34
C GLY A 228 2.61 13.34 14.15
N LEU A 229 1.83 13.55 13.11
CA LEU A 229 0.60 12.83 12.82
C LEU A 229 0.61 12.33 11.36
N LEU A 230 0.44 11.02 11.18
CA LEU A 230 0.29 10.38 9.88
C LEU A 230 -1.10 9.75 9.77
N LEU A 231 -1.92 10.29 8.89
CA LEU A 231 -3.26 9.81 8.54
C LEU A 231 -3.19 9.21 7.13
N GLY A 232 -3.07 7.89 7.04
CA GLY A 232 -2.97 7.20 5.75
C GLY A 232 -4.32 6.99 5.07
N GLY A 233 -4.26 6.25 3.97
CA GLY A 233 -5.46 5.86 3.24
C GLY A 233 -6.28 4.77 3.93
N GLY A 234 -7.44 4.51 3.37
CA GLY A 234 -8.39 3.51 3.86
C GLY A 234 -9.79 3.79 3.34
N TYR A 235 -10.78 3.48 4.16
CA TYR A 235 -12.19 3.61 3.84
C TYR A 235 -12.97 4.40 4.91
N PRO A 236 -12.57 5.65 5.25
CA PRO A 236 -13.27 6.43 6.28
C PRO A 236 -14.74 6.68 5.93
N GLU A 237 -15.09 6.69 4.64
CA GLU A 237 -16.47 6.85 4.19
C GLU A 237 -17.38 5.69 4.59
N LEU A 238 -16.83 4.48 4.77
CA LEU A 238 -17.61 3.31 5.23
C LEU A 238 -17.89 3.36 6.73
N TYR A 239 -17.11 4.14 7.46
CA TYR A 239 -17.19 4.32 8.92
C TYR A 239 -17.51 5.79 9.29
N ALA A 240 -18.09 6.53 8.34
CA ALA A 240 -18.28 7.97 8.49
C ALA A 240 -19.15 8.33 9.70
N LYS A 241 -20.14 7.50 10.02
CA LYS A 241 -21.00 7.70 11.19
C LYS A 241 -20.22 7.48 12.51
N GLU A 242 -19.46 6.42 12.60
CA GLU A 242 -18.64 6.09 13.79
C GLU A 242 -17.55 7.15 13.99
N LEU A 243 -16.93 7.64 12.92
CA LEU A 243 -15.98 8.75 12.96
C LEU A 243 -16.64 10.05 13.40
N GLU A 244 -17.85 10.35 12.94
CA GLU A 244 -18.64 11.50 13.39
C GLU A 244 -18.96 11.42 14.89
N GLU A 245 -19.36 10.27 15.37
CA GLU A 245 -19.70 10.03 16.79
C GLU A 245 -18.48 10.17 17.71
N ASN A 246 -17.26 9.92 17.21
CA ASN A 246 -16.02 10.09 17.98
C ASN A 246 -15.57 11.56 18.03
N THR A 247 -16.39 12.37 18.69
CA THR A 247 -16.17 13.82 18.82
C THR A 247 -14.87 14.18 19.56
N ALA A 248 -14.43 13.34 20.50
CA ALA A 248 -13.21 13.56 21.26
C ALA A 248 -12.00 13.51 20.33
N MET A 249 -11.83 12.43 19.56
CA MET A 249 -10.70 12.26 18.63
C MET A 249 -10.70 13.33 17.52
N ARG A 250 -11.88 13.69 16.98
CA ARG A 250 -11.97 14.76 15.97
C ARG A 250 -11.45 16.11 16.49
N LYS A 251 -11.80 16.46 17.73
CA LYS A 251 -11.35 17.69 18.39
C LYS A 251 -9.86 17.63 18.70
N GLU A 252 -9.38 16.48 19.15
CA GLU A 252 -7.97 16.25 19.48
C GLU A 252 -7.08 16.44 18.24
N ILE A 253 -7.43 15.78 17.12
CA ILE A 253 -6.70 15.94 15.84
C ILE A 253 -6.73 17.39 15.37
N LYS A 254 -7.89 18.05 15.44
CA LYS A 254 -7.98 19.46 15.06
C LYS A 254 -7.08 20.34 15.91
N ALA A 255 -7.12 20.18 17.22
CA ALA A 255 -6.28 20.93 18.15
C ALA A 255 -4.79 20.66 17.91
N ALA A 256 -4.39 19.41 17.66
CA ALA A 256 -3.02 19.05 17.35
C ALA A 256 -2.52 19.77 16.08
N VAL A 257 -3.30 19.79 15.01
CA VAL A 257 -2.94 20.50 13.77
C VAL A 257 -2.86 22.02 14.00
N GLU A 258 -3.85 22.59 14.70
CA GLU A 258 -3.90 24.03 15.01
C GLU A 258 -2.77 24.48 15.94
N SER A 259 -2.22 23.57 16.78
CA SER A 259 -1.05 23.82 17.61
C SER A 259 0.28 23.78 16.85
N GLY A 260 0.26 23.52 15.55
CA GLY A 260 1.46 23.44 14.70
C GLY A 260 2.09 22.05 14.61
N MET A 261 1.46 20.98 15.14
CA MET A 261 1.95 19.62 14.95
C MET A 261 2.04 19.28 13.46
N PRO A 262 3.18 18.76 12.96
CA PRO A 262 3.30 18.36 11.56
C PRO A 262 2.39 17.17 11.25
N VAL A 263 1.69 17.28 10.13
CA VAL A 263 0.68 16.29 9.68
C VAL A 263 0.88 15.94 8.22
N VAL A 264 0.89 14.64 7.93
CA VAL A 264 0.76 14.10 6.58
C VAL A 264 -0.56 13.33 6.52
N ALA A 265 -1.43 13.70 5.57
CA ALA A 265 -2.74 13.08 5.40
C ALA A 265 -2.98 12.69 3.94
N GLU A 266 -3.01 11.38 3.69
CA GLU A 266 -3.16 10.78 2.36
C GLU A 266 -4.56 10.21 2.18
N CYS A 267 -5.22 10.47 1.05
CA CYS A 267 -6.48 9.87 0.60
C CYS A 267 -7.57 9.82 1.71
N GLY A 268 -7.74 8.69 2.39
CA GLY A 268 -8.68 8.55 3.50
C GLY A 268 -8.39 9.54 4.64
N GLY A 269 -7.12 9.73 4.98
CA GLY A 269 -6.68 10.74 5.96
C GLY A 269 -7.03 12.16 5.52
N PHE A 270 -6.88 12.46 4.23
CA PHE A 270 -7.31 13.73 3.66
C PHE A 270 -8.82 13.91 3.78
N LEU A 271 -9.62 12.88 3.46
CA LEU A 271 -11.08 12.92 3.65
C LEU A 271 -11.44 13.24 5.11
N TYR A 272 -10.74 12.64 6.07
CA TYR A 272 -11.03 12.83 7.49
C TYR A 272 -10.67 14.25 8.01
N LEU A 273 -9.74 14.96 7.38
CA LEU A 273 -9.42 16.34 7.75
C LEU A 273 -10.44 17.38 7.26
N HIS A 274 -11.37 17.03 6.38
CA HIS A 274 -12.45 17.92 5.93
C HIS A 274 -13.43 18.28 7.05
N THR A 275 -14.32 19.23 6.78
CA THR A 275 -15.46 19.52 7.66
C THR A 275 -16.49 18.39 7.64
N ALA A 276 -16.69 17.77 6.47
CA ALA A 276 -17.63 16.66 6.31
C ALA A 276 -17.28 15.76 5.15
N ILE A 277 -17.62 14.47 5.28
CA ILE A 277 -17.75 13.52 4.20
C ILE A 277 -19.24 13.40 3.83
N ARG A 278 -19.58 13.61 2.56
CA ARG A 278 -20.93 13.38 2.03
C ARG A 278 -20.98 12.00 1.37
N ASP A 279 -21.88 11.18 1.83
CA ASP A 279 -22.12 9.86 1.25
C ASP A 279 -22.77 9.96 -0.16
N ARG A 280 -23.07 8.78 -0.72
CA ARG A 280 -23.66 8.63 -2.04
C ARG A 280 -25.03 9.32 -2.21
N ASP A 281 -25.76 9.47 -1.12
CA ASP A 281 -27.07 10.10 -1.06
C ASP A 281 -26.98 11.60 -0.70
N GLY A 282 -25.75 12.09 -0.46
CA GLY A 282 -25.45 13.48 -0.13
C GLY A 282 -25.60 13.78 1.37
N HIS A 283 -25.79 12.77 2.22
CA HIS A 283 -25.85 12.96 3.66
C HIS A 283 -24.45 13.32 4.21
N PRO A 284 -24.30 14.46 4.94
CA PRO A 284 -23.02 14.86 5.48
C PRO A 284 -22.77 14.20 6.83
N TYR A 285 -21.55 13.69 7.03
CA TYR A 285 -21.00 13.25 8.31
C TYR A 285 -19.86 14.16 8.71
N GLN A 286 -19.92 14.71 9.92
CA GLN A 286 -18.91 15.65 10.41
C GLN A 286 -17.56 14.96 10.66
N MET A 287 -16.47 15.55 10.15
CA MET A 287 -15.11 15.06 10.30
C MET A 287 -14.26 16.00 11.18
N ALA A 288 -12.95 15.90 11.15
CA ALA A 288 -12.06 16.68 12.03
C ALA A 288 -12.15 18.20 11.81
N GLY A 289 -12.52 18.65 10.61
CA GLY A 289 -12.75 20.07 10.33
C GLY A 289 -11.51 20.96 10.34
N VAL A 290 -10.36 20.39 9.97
CA VAL A 290 -9.11 21.11 9.74
C VAL A 290 -9.18 21.88 8.43
N LEU A 291 -9.66 21.24 7.36
CA LEU A 291 -9.89 21.86 6.06
C LEU A 291 -11.33 22.35 5.97
N PRO A 292 -11.59 23.66 5.79
CA PRO A 292 -12.93 24.21 5.64
C PRO A 292 -13.50 23.94 4.22
N ALA A 293 -13.76 22.68 3.93
CA ALA A 293 -14.33 22.13 2.71
C ALA A 293 -15.01 20.80 3.02
N ALA A 294 -15.90 20.36 2.16
CA ALA A 294 -16.47 19.01 2.19
C ALA A 294 -15.90 18.15 1.05
N CYS A 295 -15.97 16.85 1.23
CA CYS A 295 -15.75 15.88 0.16
C CYS A 295 -17.01 15.03 -0.06
N GLN A 296 -17.16 14.47 -1.26
CA GLN A 296 -18.37 13.75 -1.65
C GLN A 296 -18.10 12.56 -2.55
N ASP A 297 -18.92 11.52 -2.46
CA ASP A 297 -18.94 10.40 -3.41
C ASP A 297 -19.41 10.89 -4.79
N THR A 298 -18.57 10.74 -5.80
CA THR A 298 -18.89 11.14 -7.19
C THR A 298 -19.61 10.04 -7.97
N LYS A 299 -19.84 8.88 -7.38
CA LYS A 299 -20.43 7.67 -8.00
C LYS A 299 -19.62 7.09 -9.17
N LYS A 300 -18.45 7.61 -9.43
CA LYS A 300 -17.53 7.18 -10.49
C LYS A 300 -16.09 7.36 -10.03
N LEU A 301 -15.20 6.63 -10.66
CA LEU A 301 -13.76 6.76 -10.42
C LEU A 301 -13.28 8.16 -10.84
N VAL A 302 -12.73 8.92 -9.91
CA VAL A 302 -12.23 10.28 -10.15
C VAL A 302 -10.82 10.22 -10.73
N ARG A 303 -9.90 9.52 -10.02
CA ARG A 303 -8.52 9.35 -10.45
C ARG A 303 -8.02 7.96 -10.13
N PHE A 304 -7.10 7.49 -10.99
CA PHE A 304 -6.53 6.15 -10.87
C PHE A 304 -5.12 6.09 -11.43
N GLY A 305 -4.29 5.27 -10.78
CA GLY A 305 -2.97 4.83 -11.27
C GLY A 305 -1.82 5.69 -10.79
N TYR A 306 -0.62 5.33 -11.24
CA TYR A 306 0.63 5.94 -10.83
C TYR A 306 0.75 7.40 -11.26
N ILE A 307 1.45 8.17 -10.44
CA ILE A 307 1.78 9.58 -10.64
C ILE A 307 3.20 9.88 -10.15
N GLU A 308 3.77 10.93 -10.68
CA GLU A 308 4.88 11.65 -10.05
C GLU A 308 4.34 13.00 -9.60
N LEU A 309 4.58 13.35 -8.35
CA LEU A 309 4.25 14.67 -7.80
C LEU A 309 5.48 15.54 -7.88
N GLU A 310 5.34 16.70 -8.49
CA GLU A 310 6.34 17.76 -8.52
C GLU A 310 5.93 18.85 -7.52
N GLU A 311 6.83 19.12 -6.61
CA GLU A 311 6.66 20.11 -5.54
C GLU A 311 6.71 21.53 -6.10
N LYS A 312 5.78 22.39 -5.67
CA LYS A 312 5.74 23.82 -6.04
C LYS A 312 6.05 24.74 -4.87
N GLU A 313 5.75 24.30 -3.67
CA GLU A 313 6.03 25.00 -2.43
C GLU A 313 7.19 24.32 -1.71
N SER A 314 7.86 24.97 -0.78
CA SER A 314 9.03 24.41 -0.12
C SER A 314 8.75 24.10 1.35
N HIS A 315 7.71 23.30 1.60
CA HIS A 315 7.36 22.94 2.98
C HIS A 315 7.80 21.52 3.36
N PHE A 316 7.59 20.54 2.49
CA PHE A 316 7.96 19.14 2.73
C PHE A 316 9.05 18.64 1.78
N LEU A 317 9.16 19.20 0.60
CA LEU A 317 10.22 18.94 -0.36
C LEU A 317 10.75 20.26 -0.93
N GLU A 318 11.91 20.23 -1.57
CA GLU A 318 12.41 21.38 -2.34
C GLU A 318 11.61 21.57 -3.63
N VAL A 319 11.34 22.82 -4.00
CA VAL A 319 10.64 23.19 -5.23
C VAL A 319 11.27 22.50 -6.45
N GLY A 320 10.43 21.91 -7.28
CA GLY A 320 10.82 21.22 -8.52
C GLY A 320 11.33 19.78 -8.30
N THR A 321 11.45 19.33 -7.04
CA THR A 321 11.74 17.90 -6.79
C THR A 321 10.49 17.04 -6.99
N ARG A 322 10.69 15.75 -7.19
CA ARG A 322 9.61 14.82 -7.48
C ARG A 322 9.59 13.65 -6.51
N ILE A 323 8.39 13.19 -6.19
CA ILE A 323 8.12 11.99 -5.43
C ILE A 323 7.09 11.12 -6.16
N LYS A 324 7.28 9.80 -6.18
CA LYS A 324 6.34 8.88 -6.80
C LYS A 324 5.20 8.54 -5.86
N GLY A 325 4.03 8.32 -6.45
CA GLY A 325 2.84 7.91 -5.74
C GLY A 325 1.81 7.30 -6.67
N HIS A 326 0.64 7.06 -6.12
CA HIS A 326 -0.52 6.65 -6.90
C HIS A 326 -1.79 7.28 -6.33
N GLU A 327 -2.85 7.28 -7.13
CA GLU A 327 -4.20 7.68 -6.71
C GLU A 327 -5.19 6.59 -7.06
N PHE A 328 -6.17 6.40 -6.20
CA PHE A 328 -7.32 5.54 -6.47
C PHE A 328 -8.49 5.96 -5.57
N HIS A 329 -9.37 6.84 -6.08
CA HIS A 329 -10.48 7.36 -5.28
C HIS A 329 -11.73 7.64 -6.10
N TYR A 330 -12.88 7.46 -5.44
CA TYR A 330 -14.23 7.78 -5.94
C TYR A 330 -14.79 9.05 -5.33
N PHE A 331 -14.18 9.52 -4.25
CA PHE A 331 -14.51 10.78 -3.63
C PHE A 331 -13.76 11.93 -4.29
N ASP A 332 -14.36 13.11 -4.28
CA ASP A 332 -13.70 14.35 -4.68
C ASP A 332 -13.92 15.42 -3.62
N SER A 333 -13.00 16.37 -3.55
CA SER A 333 -13.03 17.47 -2.60
C SER A 333 -13.46 18.77 -3.28
N GLU A 334 -14.15 19.63 -2.54
CA GLU A 334 -14.37 21.02 -2.93
C GLU A 334 -13.04 21.80 -3.04
N LYS A 335 -11.96 21.28 -2.40
CA LYS A 335 -10.60 21.86 -2.42
C LYS A 335 -9.57 20.73 -2.53
N ASN A 336 -9.03 20.57 -3.73
CA ASN A 336 -7.99 19.55 -3.99
C ASN A 336 -6.55 20.06 -3.81
N GLY A 337 -6.36 21.37 -3.66
CA GLY A 337 -5.07 22.02 -3.55
C GLY A 337 -4.38 22.29 -4.89
N GLU A 338 -3.30 23.07 -4.82
CA GLU A 338 -2.53 23.51 -6.01
C GLU A 338 -1.02 23.49 -5.73
N ASP A 339 -0.61 23.03 -4.55
CA ASP A 339 0.76 23.18 -4.04
C ASP A 339 1.71 22.10 -4.62
N CYS A 340 1.15 21.04 -5.22
CA CYS A 340 1.90 20.08 -6.03
C CYS A 340 1.29 19.94 -7.43
N MET A 341 2.11 19.52 -8.40
CA MET A 341 1.68 19.13 -9.74
C MET A 341 1.82 17.61 -9.92
N ALA A 342 0.70 16.92 -10.06
CA ALA A 342 0.72 15.51 -10.44
C ALA A 342 0.99 15.38 -11.95
N VAL A 343 1.86 14.45 -12.31
CA VAL A 343 2.22 14.09 -13.68
C VAL A 343 1.93 12.63 -13.91
N LYS A 344 1.09 12.28 -14.87
CA LYS A 344 0.83 10.90 -15.27
C LYS A 344 1.99 10.39 -16.16
N PRO A 345 2.71 9.32 -15.76
CA PRO A 345 3.96 8.90 -16.41
C PRO A 345 3.79 8.43 -17.84
N ILE A 346 2.59 7.97 -18.24
CA ILE A 346 2.34 7.47 -19.61
C ILE A 346 1.83 8.56 -20.54
N THR A 347 0.86 9.35 -20.06
CA THR A 347 0.18 10.34 -20.91
C THR A 347 0.81 11.71 -20.86
N GLY A 348 1.66 11.98 -19.88
CA GLY A 348 2.17 13.31 -19.58
C GLY A 348 1.10 14.29 -19.08
N ARG A 349 -0.14 13.83 -18.87
CA ARG A 349 -1.20 14.68 -18.34
C ARG A 349 -0.84 15.20 -16.95
N THR A 350 -0.98 16.50 -16.77
CA THR A 350 -0.71 17.17 -15.50
C THR A 350 -2.01 17.73 -14.89
N TYR A 351 -2.04 17.85 -13.57
CA TYR A 351 -3.10 18.53 -12.83
C TYR A 351 -2.59 18.96 -11.46
N PRO A 352 -3.08 20.10 -10.94
CA PRO A 352 -2.74 20.53 -9.60
C PRO A 352 -3.42 19.63 -8.56
N CYS A 353 -2.77 19.47 -7.44
CA CYS A 353 -3.26 18.70 -6.28
C CYS A 353 -2.44 19.05 -5.06
N VAL A 354 -2.85 18.49 -3.90
CA VAL A 354 -2.21 18.66 -2.59
C VAL A 354 -2.36 20.07 -2.04
N ILE A 355 -2.67 20.14 -0.77
CA ILE A 355 -2.65 21.35 0.03
C ILE A 355 -1.46 21.22 0.98
N GLU A 356 -0.53 22.14 0.87
CA GLU A 356 0.59 22.28 1.78
C GLU A 356 0.52 23.56 2.59
N LYS A 357 1.00 23.44 3.80
CA LYS A 357 1.31 24.56 4.71
C LYS A 357 2.58 24.19 5.44
N GLU A 358 3.09 25.12 6.24
CA GLU A 358 4.32 24.91 7.00
C GLU A 358 4.36 23.56 7.75
N ASN A 359 3.24 23.17 8.36
CA ASN A 359 3.13 21.93 9.16
C ASN A 359 2.16 20.89 8.60
N VAL A 360 1.53 21.11 7.44
CA VAL A 360 0.50 20.20 6.91
C VAL A 360 0.79 19.86 5.46
N TRP A 361 0.81 18.59 5.13
CA TRP A 361 0.70 18.03 3.79
C TRP A 361 -0.56 17.18 3.71
N MET A 362 -1.49 17.47 2.81
CA MET A 362 -2.73 16.71 2.67
C MET A 362 -3.23 16.67 1.23
N GLY A 363 -3.65 15.48 0.78
CA GLY A 363 -4.16 15.26 -0.58
C GLY A 363 -4.62 13.84 -0.83
N PHE A 364 -5.15 13.58 -2.04
CA PHE A 364 -5.53 12.24 -2.46
C PHE A 364 -4.35 11.30 -2.79
N PRO A 365 -3.18 11.78 -3.23
CA PRO A 365 -2.05 10.91 -3.52
C PRO A 365 -1.61 10.09 -2.32
N HIS A 366 -1.26 8.81 -2.59
CA HIS A 366 -0.50 7.95 -1.69
C HIS A 366 0.95 7.98 -2.12
N LEU A 367 1.84 8.46 -1.26
CA LEU A 367 3.25 8.64 -1.57
C LEU A 367 4.06 7.38 -1.29
N TYR A 368 5.10 7.15 -2.08
CA TYR A 368 6.12 6.16 -1.82
C TYR A 368 7.42 6.86 -1.42
N TYR A 369 7.63 7.04 -0.12
CA TYR A 369 8.74 7.83 0.44
C TYR A 369 10.13 7.38 -0.01
N PRO A 370 10.41 6.06 -0.19
CA PRO A 370 11.72 5.64 -0.72
C PRO A 370 12.04 6.16 -2.13
N SER A 371 11.06 6.63 -2.89
CA SER A 371 11.31 7.26 -4.18
C SER A 371 11.89 8.68 -4.10
N ASN A 372 11.70 9.35 -2.96
CA ASN A 372 12.37 10.58 -2.55
C ASN A 372 12.44 10.62 -1.01
N PRO A 373 13.52 10.07 -0.43
CA PRO A 373 13.66 9.92 1.03
C PRO A 373 13.66 11.25 1.79
N SER A 374 13.96 12.38 1.12
CA SER A 374 13.93 13.70 1.75
C SER A 374 12.55 14.07 2.31
N PHE A 375 11.46 13.52 1.76
CA PHE A 375 10.11 13.75 2.30
C PHE A 375 9.98 13.21 3.73
N ALA A 376 10.44 11.98 3.95
CA ALA A 376 10.43 11.37 5.28
C ALA A 376 11.37 12.11 6.25
N ASP A 377 12.57 12.47 5.80
CA ASP A 377 13.55 13.23 6.59
C ASP A 377 12.96 14.58 7.04
N HIS A 378 12.35 15.33 6.12
CA HIS A 378 11.74 16.61 6.46
C HIS A 378 10.55 16.49 7.39
N PHE A 379 9.71 15.47 7.21
CA PHE A 379 8.60 15.21 8.12
C PHE A 379 9.08 14.88 9.53
N VAL A 380 10.11 14.04 9.67
CA VAL A 380 10.70 13.71 10.97
C VAL A 380 11.34 14.96 11.61
N LYS A 381 12.09 15.75 10.85
CA LYS A 381 12.68 17.02 11.35
C LYS A 381 11.64 18.02 11.84
N LYS A 382 10.51 18.14 11.14
CA LYS A 382 9.38 18.97 11.60
C LYS A 382 8.81 18.45 12.92
N ALA A 383 8.71 17.13 13.08
CA ALA A 383 8.25 16.52 14.33
C ALA A 383 9.24 16.74 15.48
N GLU A 384 10.54 16.72 15.22
CA GLU A 384 11.59 17.08 16.19
C GLU A 384 11.49 18.55 16.62
N GLN A 385 11.32 19.46 15.67
CA GLN A 385 11.17 20.90 15.95
C GLN A 385 9.94 21.19 16.80
N TYR A 386 8.80 20.56 16.48
CA TYR A 386 7.58 20.69 17.28
C TYR A 386 7.77 20.17 18.71
N LEU A 387 8.45 19.05 18.87
CA LEU A 387 8.79 18.46 20.17
C LEU A 387 9.70 19.43 20.96
N GLY A 388 10.75 19.97 20.33
CA GLY A 388 11.67 20.92 20.93
C GLY A 388 10.99 22.24 21.37
N GLY A 389 10.03 22.74 20.59
CA GLY A 389 9.20 23.89 20.93
C GLY A 389 8.38 23.67 22.20
N LYS A 390 7.72 22.53 22.33
CA LYS A 390 6.97 22.15 23.53
C LYS A 390 7.85 22.11 24.80
N TYR A 391 9.06 21.57 24.71
CA TYR A 391 10.00 21.55 25.86
C TYR A 391 10.58 22.93 26.16
N GLY A 392 10.81 23.77 25.16
CA GLY A 392 11.29 25.14 25.35
C GLY A 392 10.29 26.03 26.13
N GLU A 393 9.00 25.91 25.82
CA GLU A 393 7.94 26.59 26.59
C GLU A 393 7.87 26.10 28.04
N PHE A 394 7.98 24.75 28.26
CA PHE A 394 7.94 24.18 29.61
C PHE A 394 9.11 24.67 30.50
N LEU A 395 10.31 24.75 29.93
CA LEU A 395 11.50 25.24 30.64
C LEU A 395 11.49 26.78 30.88
N SER A 396 10.71 27.55 30.15
CA SER A 396 10.56 28.99 30.37
C SER A 396 9.61 29.36 31.51
N PHE A 397 8.86 28.36 32.05
CA PHE A 397 7.98 28.52 33.20
C PHE A 397 8.64 28.16 34.54
N PHE A 398 9.88 27.71 34.54
CA PHE A 398 10.73 27.49 35.72
C PHE A 398 11.92 28.45 35.73
#